data_c04725800833750a322756bae5a22bbc
#
_entry.id   c04725800833750a322756bae5a22bbc
#
_cell.length_a   1.000
_cell.length_b   1.000
_cell.length_c   1.000
_cell.angle_alpha   90.00
_cell.angle_beta   90.00
_cell.angle_gamma   90.00
#
_symmetry.space_group_name_H-M   'P 1'
#
loop_
_entity.id
_entity.type
_entity.pdbx_description
1 polymer ?
#
loop_
_entity_poly.entity_id
_entity_poly.type
_entity_poly.pdbx_seq_one_letter_code
_entity_poly.pdbx_strand_id
1 'polypeptide(L)'
;VNVIIATYNDELLGDCQVYPEKGTVSFGSGLHQWGFTLCKFARMYSEKFGIGYDKMMQKLWGDNYFDAKGKKWVKSDRDGQLERAFCQFIMTPICKMFAAIMEDKKLKIQKLLKAVGVTLKKEENELVGKPLLKCVMQKWLPVGDAILEMIIVKLPSPAAAQRYRVENLYDGPLDDACANAIRTCDTSDGAPLMMYISKMVPSSDRGRFFAFGRVFSGKIATGQKVR
;
A
#
# COMPACT_ATOMS: atom_id res chain seq x y z
N VAL A 1 11.95 -10.05 -4.40
CA VAL A 1 10.61 -10.41 -3.89
C VAL A 1 9.95 -11.39 -4.86
N ASN A 2 9.73 -11.06 -6.15
CA ASN A 2 9.03 -11.92 -7.10
C ASN A 2 9.68 -13.29 -7.30
N VAL A 3 11.01 -13.39 -7.22
CA VAL A 3 11.73 -14.67 -7.26
C VAL A 3 11.28 -15.58 -6.10
N ILE A 4 11.10 -15.02 -4.91
CA ILE A 4 10.63 -15.78 -3.75
C ILE A 4 9.14 -16.14 -3.91
N ILE A 5 8.30 -15.20 -4.36
CA ILE A 5 6.88 -15.45 -4.60
C ILE A 5 6.69 -16.57 -5.62
N ALA A 6 7.48 -16.57 -6.68
CA ALA A 6 7.41 -17.59 -7.74
C ALA A 6 7.76 -19.00 -7.26
N THR A 7 8.40 -19.17 -6.10
CA THR A 7 8.64 -20.51 -5.51
C THR A 7 7.37 -21.10 -4.86
N TYR A 8 6.36 -20.29 -4.59
CA TYR A 8 5.08 -20.69 -4.01
C TYR A 8 3.99 -20.52 -5.08
N ASN A 9 3.82 -21.55 -5.88
CA ASN A 9 2.79 -21.56 -6.90
C ASN A 9 1.51 -22.18 -6.34
N ASP A 10 0.41 -21.45 -6.41
CA ASP A 10 -0.94 -21.92 -6.07
C ASP A 10 -1.84 -21.61 -7.26
N GLU A 11 -2.37 -22.64 -7.91
CA GLU A 11 -3.22 -22.49 -9.09
C GLU A 11 -4.50 -21.69 -8.83
N LEU A 12 -5.02 -21.75 -7.58
CA LEU A 12 -6.22 -21.01 -7.18
C LEU A 12 -5.96 -19.50 -7.01
N LEU A 13 -4.74 -19.11 -6.67
CA LEU A 13 -4.34 -17.72 -6.47
C LEU A 13 -3.87 -17.04 -7.76
N GLY A 14 -3.51 -17.82 -8.78
CA GLY A 14 -2.97 -17.31 -10.04
C GLY A 14 -1.63 -16.59 -9.86
N ASP A 15 -1.39 -15.52 -10.65
CA ASP A 15 -0.15 -14.72 -10.55
C ASP A 15 -0.16 -13.82 -9.32
N CYS A 16 0.52 -14.26 -8.25
CA CYS A 16 0.70 -13.51 -7.01
C CYS A 16 1.89 -12.54 -7.04
N GLN A 17 2.62 -12.43 -8.15
CA GLN A 17 3.75 -11.52 -8.27
C GLN A 17 3.32 -10.06 -8.17
N VAL A 18 4.22 -9.22 -7.67
CA VAL A 18 3.93 -7.80 -7.43
C VAL A 18 4.67 -6.92 -8.44
N TYR A 19 3.97 -5.91 -8.95
CA TYR A 19 4.44 -5.04 -10.01
C TYR A 19 4.10 -3.58 -9.68
N PRO A 20 5.10 -2.69 -9.51
CA PRO A 20 4.85 -1.27 -9.24
C PRO A 20 3.95 -0.61 -10.27
N GLU A 21 4.12 -0.91 -11.55
CA GLU A 21 3.32 -0.39 -12.67
C GLU A 21 1.89 -0.91 -12.70
N LYS A 22 1.60 -1.99 -11.97
CA LYS A 22 0.24 -2.47 -11.73
C LYS A 22 -0.38 -1.91 -10.43
N GLY A 23 0.38 -1.10 -9.67
CA GLY A 23 -0.07 -0.51 -8.40
C GLY A 23 -0.15 -1.49 -7.23
N THR A 24 0.59 -2.61 -7.29
CA THR A 24 0.65 -3.64 -6.22
C THR A 24 1.85 -3.46 -5.29
N VAL A 25 2.61 -2.37 -5.45
CA VAL A 25 3.78 -2.05 -4.62
C VAL A 25 3.63 -0.64 -4.07
N SER A 26 3.81 -0.50 -2.76
CA SER A 26 3.92 0.78 -2.08
C SER A 26 5.37 1.04 -1.66
N PHE A 27 5.80 2.28 -1.81
CA PHE A 27 7.11 2.79 -1.41
C PHE A 27 6.94 3.76 -0.26
N GLY A 28 7.81 3.73 0.73
CA GLY A 28 7.69 4.69 1.83
C GLY A 28 8.61 4.42 3.01
N SER A 29 8.36 5.14 4.09
CA SER A 29 9.06 5.00 5.36
C SER A 29 8.06 4.81 6.49
N GLY A 30 8.06 3.62 7.11
CA GLY A 30 7.25 3.35 8.29
C GLY A 30 7.64 4.26 9.48
N LEU A 31 8.93 4.54 9.66
CA LEU A 31 9.43 5.41 10.72
C LEU A 31 8.88 6.84 10.62
N HIS A 32 8.83 7.40 9.42
CA HIS A 32 8.36 8.75 9.18
C HIS A 32 6.89 8.81 8.73
N GLN A 33 6.23 7.65 8.60
CA GLN A 33 4.80 7.51 8.29
C GLN A 33 4.38 8.19 6.99
N TRP A 34 5.19 8.07 5.94
CA TRP A 34 4.84 8.51 4.61
C TRP A 34 5.00 7.36 3.61
N GLY A 35 4.20 7.38 2.56
CA GLY A 35 4.27 6.36 1.52
C GLY A 35 3.46 6.75 0.30
N PHE A 36 3.72 6.06 -0.81
CA PHE A 36 3.01 6.25 -2.07
C PHE A 36 3.02 4.97 -2.89
N THR A 37 2.06 4.88 -3.78
CA THR A 37 2.09 3.98 -4.94
C THR A 37 2.34 4.80 -6.20
N LEU A 38 2.70 4.17 -7.30
CA LEU A 38 2.85 4.89 -8.57
C LEU A 38 1.56 5.59 -9.02
N CYS A 39 0.40 5.10 -8.56
CA CYS A 39 -0.92 5.64 -8.90
C CYS A 39 -1.02 7.15 -8.66
N LYS A 40 -0.52 7.63 -7.52
CA LYS A 40 -0.55 9.05 -7.17
C LYS A 40 0.21 9.91 -8.18
N PHE A 41 1.42 9.50 -8.50
CA PHE A 41 2.27 10.23 -9.45
C PHE A 41 1.78 10.08 -10.90
N ALA A 42 1.25 8.90 -11.25
CA ALA A 42 0.69 8.69 -12.57
C ALA A 42 -0.53 9.59 -12.82
N ARG A 43 -1.44 9.77 -11.86
CA ARG A 43 -2.56 10.73 -11.98
C ARG A 43 -2.05 12.14 -12.22
N MET A 44 -1.13 12.63 -11.38
CA MET A 44 -0.58 13.98 -11.48
C MET A 44 0.15 14.21 -12.81
N TYR A 45 0.92 13.25 -13.29
CA TYR A 45 1.70 13.40 -14.53
C TYR A 45 0.90 13.08 -15.79
N SER A 46 -0.16 12.26 -15.73
CA SER A 46 -1.04 12.02 -16.86
C SER A 46 -1.73 13.32 -17.30
N GLU A 47 -2.23 14.10 -16.36
CA GLU A 47 -2.81 15.42 -16.63
C GLU A 47 -1.76 16.38 -17.21
N LYS A 48 -0.57 16.45 -16.57
CA LYS A 48 0.49 17.37 -16.97
C LYS A 48 1.07 17.09 -18.36
N PHE A 49 1.18 15.83 -18.75
CA PHE A 49 1.75 15.41 -20.04
C PHE A 49 0.71 15.09 -21.09
N GLY A 50 -0.59 15.09 -20.78
CA GLY A 50 -1.65 14.68 -21.69
C GLY A 50 -1.53 13.21 -22.12
N ILE A 51 -0.99 12.33 -21.25
CA ILE A 51 -0.79 10.91 -21.50
C ILE A 51 -1.80 10.13 -20.65
N GLY A 52 -2.46 9.13 -21.23
CA GLY A 52 -3.40 8.29 -20.48
C GLY A 52 -2.76 7.65 -19.26
N TYR A 53 -3.54 7.50 -18.17
CA TYR A 53 -3.11 7.00 -16.86
C TYR A 53 -2.33 5.68 -16.94
N ASP A 54 -2.84 4.68 -17.62
CA ASP A 54 -2.18 3.36 -17.70
C ASP A 54 -0.83 3.43 -18.42
N LYS A 55 -0.73 4.25 -19.48
CA LYS A 55 0.54 4.50 -20.15
C LYS A 55 1.52 5.24 -19.24
N MET A 56 1.03 6.15 -18.39
CA MET A 56 1.87 6.85 -17.42
C MET A 56 2.38 5.90 -16.33
N MET A 57 1.56 4.99 -15.83
CA MET A 57 1.98 3.93 -14.90
C MET A 57 3.15 3.12 -15.46
N GLN A 58 3.05 2.68 -16.72
CA GLN A 58 4.14 1.95 -17.39
C GLN A 58 5.39 2.80 -17.62
N LYS A 59 5.23 4.09 -17.91
CA LYS A 59 6.37 5.00 -18.15
C LYS A 59 7.12 5.38 -16.88
N LEU A 60 6.45 5.41 -15.73
CA LEU A 60 7.07 5.76 -14.44
C LEU A 60 7.89 4.61 -13.84
N TRP A 61 7.83 3.39 -14.37
CA TRP A 61 8.56 2.24 -13.87
C TRP A 61 9.38 1.53 -14.95
N GLY A 62 10.47 0.89 -14.54
CA GLY A 62 11.37 0.16 -15.45
C GLY A 62 12.31 1.09 -16.22
N ASP A 63 12.83 0.58 -17.34
CA ASP A 63 13.80 1.30 -18.17
C ASP A 63 13.09 2.27 -19.13
N ASN A 64 12.53 3.30 -18.53
CA ASN A 64 11.90 4.42 -19.20
C ASN A 64 12.59 5.72 -18.79
N TYR A 65 12.88 6.56 -19.74
CA TYR A 65 13.60 7.81 -19.56
C TYR A 65 12.84 8.94 -20.25
N PHE A 66 12.92 10.14 -19.68
CA PHE A 66 12.32 11.32 -20.29
C PHE A 66 13.40 12.34 -20.63
N ASP A 67 13.61 12.56 -21.92
CA ASP A 67 14.49 13.61 -22.40
C ASP A 67 13.76 14.96 -22.35
N ALA A 68 14.12 15.80 -21.35
CA ALA A 68 13.50 17.10 -21.17
C ALA A 68 13.81 18.08 -22.31
N LYS A 69 14.96 17.95 -22.97
CA LYS A 69 15.36 18.81 -24.10
C LYS A 69 14.53 18.49 -25.34
N GLY A 70 14.43 17.21 -25.67
CA GLY A 70 13.66 16.73 -26.81
C GLY A 70 12.16 16.53 -26.54
N LYS A 71 11.70 16.69 -25.28
CA LYS A 71 10.34 16.41 -24.81
C LYS A 71 9.83 15.04 -25.24
N LYS A 72 10.70 14.03 -25.19
CA LYS A 72 10.44 12.67 -25.67
C LYS A 72 10.68 11.63 -24.59
N TRP A 73 9.86 10.59 -24.60
CA TRP A 73 10.09 9.37 -23.84
C TRP A 73 10.96 8.41 -24.65
N VAL A 74 12.03 7.91 -24.06
CA VAL A 74 13.00 7.00 -24.67
C VAL A 74 13.24 5.78 -23.81
N LYS A 75 13.79 4.72 -24.39
CA LYS A 75 14.11 3.46 -23.69
C LYS A 75 15.59 3.31 -23.35
N SER A 76 16.42 4.26 -23.81
CA SER A 76 17.86 4.27 -23.54
C SER A 76 18.21 5.44 -22.65
N ASP A 77 19.14 5.24 -21.72
CA ASP A 77 19.71 6.24 -20.83
C ASP A 77 20.71 7.18 -21.52
N ARG A 78 21.03 6.93 -22.81
CA ARG A 78 22.04 7.65 -23.57
C ARG A 78 23.38 7.72 -22.85
N ASP A 79 23.93 6.58 -22.51
CA ASP A 79 25.22 6.43 -21.83
C ASP A 79 25.25 7.13 -20.46
N GLY A 80 24.17 7.00 -19.68
CA GLY A 80 24.07 7.57 -18.35
C GLY A 80 23.69 9.06 -18.30
N GLN A 81 23.34 9.67 -19.44
CA GLN A 81 22.94 11.10 -19.48
C GLN A 81 21.52 11.33 -18.98
N LEU A 82 20.67 10.32 -19.01
CA LEU A 82 19.26 10.42 -18.59
C LEU A 82 18.99 9.56 -17.35
N GLU A 83 18.29 10.12 -16.38
CA GLU A 83 17.80 9.39 -15.24
C GLU A 83 16.56 8.60 -15.62
N ARG A 84 16.36 7.39 -15.00
CA ARG A 84 15.09 6.67 -15.11
C ARG A 84 13.93 7.56 -14.68
N ALA A 85 12.81 7.43 -15.34
CA ALA A 85 11.63 8.24 -15.04
C ALA A 85 11.19 8.14 -13.56
N PHE A 86 11.30 6.97 -12.94
CA PHE A 86 11.05 6.81 -11.50
C PHE A 86 11.97 7.70 -10.67
N CYS A 87 13.25 7.75 -10.99
CA CYS A 87 14.19 8.62 -10.31
C CYS A 87 13.88 10.09 -10.59
N GLN A 88 13.76 10.46 -11.86
CA GLN A 88 13.58 11.86 -12.28
C GLN A 88 12.29 12.49 -11.73
N PHE A 89 11.18 11.77 -11.79
CA PHE A 89 9.85 12.33 -11.46
C PHE A 89 9.41 12.06 -10.04
N ILE A 90 9.95 11.04 -9.37
CA ILE A 90 9.52 10.64 -8.03
C ILE A 90 10.65 10.80 -7.01
N MET A 91 11.76 10.07 -7.18
CA MET A 91 12.82 10.05 -6.15
C MET A 91 13.57 11.38 -6.05
N THR A 92 13.92 11.98 -7.17
CA THR A 92 14.65 13.29 -7.17
C THR A 92 13.85 14.40 -6.48
N PRO A 93 12.53 14.59 -6.71
CA PRO A 93 11.70 15.51 -5.91
C PRO A 93 11.70 15.19 -4.42
N ILE A 94 11.58 13.92 -4.05
CA ILE A 94 11.61 13.48 -2.64
C ILE A 94 12.97 13.80 -2.02
N CYS A 95 14.06 13.41 -2.65
CA CYS A 95 15.42 13.68 -2.17
C CYS A 95 15.73 15.19 -2.07
N LYS A 96 15.23 15.98 -3.03
CA LYS A 96 15.37 17.45 -2.97
C LYS A 96 14.63 18.05 -1.78
N MET A 97 13.45 17.54 -1.43
CA MET A 97 12.71 17.94 -0.25
C MET A 97 13.48 17.58 1.03
N PHE A 98 13.98 16.35 1.13
CA PHE A 98 14.79 15.90 2.26
C PHE A 98 16.03 16.77 2.44
N ALA A 99 16.81 16.97 1.40
CA ALA A 99 18.03 17.79 1.45
C ALA A 99 17.72 19.23 1.85
N ALA A 100 16.67 19.84 1.29
CA ALA A 100 16.31 21.22 1.61
C ALA A 100 15.93 21.40 3.08
N ILE A 101 15.18 20.45 3.65
CA ILE A 101 14.73 20.47 5.05
C ILE A 101 15.90 20.20 6.00
N MET A 102 16.74 19.19 5.70
CA MET A 102 17.87 18.84 6.56
C MET A 102 18.97 19.90 6.57
N GLU A 103 19.12 20.67 5.48
CA GLU A 103 20.03 21.78 5.35
C GLU A 103 19.43 23.14 5.76
N ASP A 104 18.19 23.14 6.28
CA ASP A 104 17.41 24.33 6.67
C ASP A 104 17.37 25.46 5.63
N LYS A 105 17.26 25.11 4.35
CA LYS A 105 17.19 26.06 3.24
C LYS A 105 15.77 26.64 3.08
N LYS A 106 15.37 27.57 3.95
CA LYS A 106 13.99 28.10 4.08
C LYS A 106 13.35 28.51 2.75
N LEU A 107 14.06 29.30 1.94
CA LEU A 107 13.54 29.74 0.62
C LEU A 107 13.29 28.58 -0.34
N LYS A 108 14.17 27.55 -0.30
CA LYS A 108 14.02 26.36 -1.13
C LYS A 108 12.86 25.48 -0.64
N ILE A 109 12.72 25.34 0.68
CA ILE A 109 11.58 24.63 1.31
C ILE A 109 10.27 25.26 0.86
N GLN A 110 10.10 26.57 0.96
CA GLN A 110 8.87 27.26 0.56
C GLN A 110 8.53 27.02 -0.92
N LYS A 111 9.52 27.11 -1.81
CA LYS A 111 9.32 26.83 -3.25
C LYS A 111 8.89 25.38 -3.49
N LEU A 112 9.50 24.43 -2.80
CA LEU A 112 9.17 23.01 -2.92
C LEU A 112 7.78 22.71 -2.36
N LEU A 113 7.42 23.24 -1.20
CA LEU A 113 6.08 23.09 -0.60
C LEU A 113 4.99 23.59 -1.55
N LYS A 114 5.21 24.77 -2.16
CA LYS A 114 4.28 25.31 -3.16
C LYS A 114 4.18 24.41 -4.39
N ALA A 115 5.29 23.85 -4.84
CA ALA A 115 5.33 22.97 -6.02
C ALA A 115 4.58 21.64 -5.79
N VAL A 116 4.58 21.11 -4.55
CA VAL A 116 3.88 19.87 -4.19
C VAL A 116 2.49 20.12 -3.58
N GLY A 117 2.04 21.38 -3.47
CA GLY A 117 0.72 21.74 -2.96
C GLY A 117 0.54 21.54 -1.45
N VAL A 118 1.63 21.57 -0.67
CA VAL A 118 1.58 21.39 0.79
C VAL A 118 1.57 22.74 1.48
N THR A 119 0.58 22.93 2.37
CA THR A 119 0.47 24.12 3.23
C THR A 119 0.73 23.74 4.68
N LEU A 120 1.65 24.47 5.33
CA LEU A 120 1.96 24.30 6.74
C LEU A 120 1.15 25.27 7.59
N LYS A 121 0.70 24.83 8.76
CA LYS A 121 0.10 25.69 9.79
C LYS A 121 1.19 26.57 10.44
N LYS A 122 0.78 27.62 11.17
CA LYS A 122 1.73 28.53 11.84
C LYS A 122 2.71 27.78 12.76
N GLU A 123 2.20 26.89 13.60
CA GLU A 123 3.00 26.07 14.53
C GLU A 123 3.96 25.11 13.80
N GLU A 124 3.54 24.58 12.64
CA GLU A 124 4.35 23.66 11.85
C GLU A 124 5.51 24.36 11.12
N ASN A 125 5.38 25.67 10.85
CA ASN A 125 6.46 26.48 10.26
C ASN A 125 7.63 26.71 11.22
N GLU A 126 7.43 26.50 12.54
CA GLU A 126 8.48 26.63 13.55
C GLU A 126 9.29 25.33 13.67
N LEU A 127 8.81 24.22 13.10
CA LEU A 127 9.53 22.97 13.10
C LEU A 127 10.77 23.03 12.22
N VAL A 128 11.86 22.34 12.64
CA VAL A 128 13.11 22.24 11.89
C VAL A 128 13.61 20.79 11.84
N GLY A 129 14.41 20.47 10.82
CA GLY A 129 15.02 19.15 10.69
C GLY A 129 14.03 18.00 10.59
N LYS A 130 14.27 16.92 11.33
CA LYS A 130 13.47 15.68 11.28
C LYS A 130 11.97 15.87 11.60
N PRO A 131 11.56 16.66 12.62
CA PRO A 131 10.15 16.96 12.88
C PRO A 131 9.45 17.63 11.69
N LEU A 132 10.09 18.64 11.09
CA LEU A 132 9.56 19.29 9.89
C LEU A 132 9.47 18.31 8.71
N LEU A 133 10.50 17.50 8.50
CA LEU A 133 10.52 16.49 7.46
C LEU A 133 9.33 15.52 7.60
N LYS A 134 9.12 15.00 8.80
CA LYS A 134 8.00 14.09 9.09
C LYS A 134 6.66 14.76 8.78
N CYS A 135 6.45 15.98 9.24
CA CYS A 135 5.23 16.76 9.02
C CYS A 135 4.97 16.99 7.52
N VAL A 136 5.98 17.45 6.77
CA VAL A 136 5.87 17.72 5.33
C VAL A 136 5.58 16.45 4.56
N MET A 137 6.34 15.37 4.83
CA MET A 137 6.19 14.12 4.10
C MET A 137 4.84 13.45 4.35
N GLN A 138 4.31 13.49 5.57
CA GLN A 138 2.98 12.97 5.89
C GLN A 138 1.86 13.73 5.17
N LYS A 139 2.00 15.05 5.00
CA LYS A 139 1.03 15.87 4.26
C LYS A 139 1.12 15.67 2.75
N TRP A 140 2.33 15.52 2.24
CA TRP A 140 2.53 15.31 0.80
C TRP A 140 2.17 13.89 0.35
N LEU A 141 2.67 12.90 1.09
CA LEU A 141 2.57 11.48 0.76
C LEU A 141 2.00 10.69 1.97
N PRO A 142 0.73 10.88 2.33
CA PRO A 142 0.13 10.17 3.47
C PRO A 142 0.10 8.67 3.20
N VAL A 143 0.80 7.90 4.02
CA VAL A 143 0.94 6.44 3.86
C VAL A 143 -0.40 5.71 4.01
N GLY A 144 -1.29 6.23 4.88
CA GLY A 144 -2.62 5.66 5.08
C GLY A 144 -3.42 5.61 3.79
N ASP A 145 -3.49 6.72 3.07
CA ASP A 145 -4.23 6.82 1.79
C ASP A 145 -3.65 5.87 0.75
N ALA A 146 -2.32 5.81 0.64
CA ALA A 146 -1.65 4.95 -0.34
C ALA A 146 -1.92 3.46 -0.08
N ILE A 147 -1.85 3.02 1.18
CA ILE A 147 -2.07 1.62 1.56
C ILE A 147 -3.54 1.27 1.45
N LEU A 148 -4.46 2.11 1.93
CA LEU A 148 -5.90 1.87 1.85
C LEU A 148 -6.37 1.81 0.40
N GLU A 149 -5.93 2.71 -0.46
CA GLU A 149 -6.23 2.65 -1.89
C GLU A 149 -5.75 1.33 -2.51
N MET A 150 -4.53 0.92 -2.21
CA MET A 150 -3.97 -0.34 -2.72
C MET A 150 -4.77 -1.55 -2.22
N ILE A 151 -5.15 -1.59 -0.94
CA ILE A 151 -5.97 -2.66 -0.37
C ILE A 151 -7.32 -2.75 -1.07
N ILE A 152 -8.03 -1.62 -1.19
CA ILE A 152 -9.37 -1.59 -1.76
C ILE A 152 -9.37 -2.03 -3.23
N VAL A 153 -8.37 -1.58 -4.00
CA VAL A 153 -8.33 -1.82 -5.45
C VAL A 153 -7.72 -3.17 -5.81
N LYS A 154 -6.77 -3.68 -5.01
CA LYS A 154 -5.95 -4.84 -5.39
C LYS A 154 -6.23 -6.11 -4.60
N LEU A 155 -6.76 -6.00 -3.39
CA LEU A 155 -7.07 -7.20 -2.60
C LEU A 155 -8.51 -7.65 -2.84
N PRO A 156 -8.76 -8.98 -2.84
CA PRO A 156 -10.11 -9.52 -2.94
C PRO A 156 -10.92 -9.20 -1.68
N SER A 157 -12.23 -9.01 -1.84
CA SER A 157 -13.14 -8.92 -0.70
C SER A 157 -13.14 -10.21 0.12
N PRO A 158 -13.54 -10.19 1.41
CA PRO A 158 -13.68 -11.41 2.20
C PRO A 158 -14.54 -12.47 1.51
N ALA A 159 -15.67 -12.09 0.93
CA ALA A 159 -16.55 -12.99 0.22
C ALA A 159 -15.90 -13.63 -1.02
N ALA A 160 -15.06 -12.90 -1.74
CA ALA A 160 -14.30 -13.45 -2.85
C ALA A 160 -13.16 -14.36 -2.37
N ALA A 161 -12.41 -13.93 -1.35
CA ALA A 161 -11.26 -14.65 -0.83
C ALA A 161 -11.67 -15.99 -0.15
N GLN A 162 -12.76 -16.01 0.61
CA GLN A 162 -13.18 -17.21 1.33
C GLN A 162 -13.63 -18.34 0.40
N ARG A 163 -14.05 -18.04 -0.81
CA ARG A 163 -14.47 -19.08 -1.78
C ARG A 163 -13.37 -20.07 -2.10
N TYR A 164 -12.14 -19.62 -2.28
CA TYR A 164 -10.99 -20.48 -2.59
C TYR A 164 -10.18 -20.86 -1.36
N ARG A 165 -10.32 -20.15 -0.24
CA ARG A 165 -9.56 -20.41 0.98
C ARG A 165 -10.22 -21.40 1.94
N VAL A 166 -11.48 -21.81 1.71
CA VAL A 166 -12.22 -22.69 2.61
C VAL A 166 -11.47 -23.99 2.89
N GLU A 167 -10.82 -24.56 1.89
CA GLU A 167 -10.03 -25.80 2.02
C GLU A 167 -8.85 -25.67 3.00
N ASN A 168 -8.27 -24.47 3.13
CA ASN A 168 -7.18 -24.17 4.05
C ASN A 168 -7.67 -23.67 5.43
N LEU A 169 -8.95 -23.32 5.55
CA LEU A 169 -9.53 -22.74 6.76
C LEU A 169 -10.35 -23.74 7.58
N TYR A 170 -10.73 -24.86 6.97
CA TYR A 170 -11.62 -25.84 7.56
C TYR A 170 -11.19 -27.26 7.23
N ASP A 171 -10.93 -28.06 8.28
CA ASP A 171 -10.47 -29.45 8.15
C ASP A 171 -11.61 -30.46 8.00
N GLY A 172 -12.87 -30.01 8.04
CA GLY A 172 -14.04 -30.87 7.88
C GLY A 172 -14.44 -31.10 6.41
N PRO A 173 -15.57 -31.77 6.17
CA PRO A 173 -16.12 -31.98 4.83
C PRO A 173 -16.43 -30.65 4.13
N LEU A 174 -15.97 -30.51 2.88
CA LEU A 174 -16.13 -29.25 2.12
C LEU A 174 -17.55 -29.00 1.61
N ASP A 175 -18.44 -29.96 1.76
CA ASP A 175 -19.85 -29.92 1.37
C ASP A 175 -20.82 -29.72 2.55
N ASP A 176 -20.31 -29.61 3.78
CA ASP A 176 -21.14 -29.40 4.96
C ASP A 176 -21.62 -27.94 5.13
N ALA A 177 -22.49 -27.73 6.11
CA ALA A 177 -23.05 -26.42 6.42
C ALA A 177 -21.97 -25.41 6.88
N CYS A 178 -20.91 -25.84 7.58
CA CYS A 178 -19.85 -25.01 8.06
C CYS A 178 -18.96 -24.52 6.91
N ALA A 179 -18.54 -25.41 6.02
CA ALA A 179 -17.76 -25.06 4.83
C ALA A 179 -18.53 -24.10 3.91
N ASN A 180 -19.83 -24.33 3.72
CA ASN A 180 -20.68 -23.46 2.92
C ASN A 180 -20.82 -22.07 3.55
N ALA A 181 -21.02 -21.99 4.87
CA ALA A 181 -21.09 -20.71 5.59
C ALA A 181 -19.78 -19.92 5.50
N ILE A 182 -18.62 -20.58 5.63
CA ILE A 182 -17.33 -19.95 5.42
C ILE A 182 -17.19 -19.44 3.97
N ARG A 183 -17.51 -20.28 2.98
CA ARG A 183 -17.39 -19.96 1.55
C ARG A 183 -18.21 -18.76 1.13
N THR A 184 -19.40 -18.61 1.73
CA THR A 184 -20.35 -17.53 1.42
C THR A 184 -20.21 -16.31 2.33
N CYS A 185 -19.34 -16.35 3.35
CA CYS A 185 -19.28 -15.33 4.41
C CYS A 185 -20.65 -15.13 5.08
N ASP A 186 -21.37 -16.19 5.40
CA ASP A 186 -22.72 -16.12 5.92
C ASP A 186 -22.74 -15.48 7.33
N THR A 187 -23.46 -14.38 7.47
CA THR A 187 -23.62 -13.63 8.73
C THR A 187 -25.07 -13.63 9.20
N SER A 188 -25.93 -14.50 8.66
CA SER A 188 -27.31 -14.64 9.10
C SER A 188 -27.40 -15.17 10.54
N ASP A 189 -28.54 -14.97 11.21
CA ASP A 189 -28.69 -15.36 12.61
C ASP A 189 -28.67 -16.88 12.84
N GLY A 190 -28.92 -17.66 11.81
CA GLY A 190 -28.86 -19.15 11.84
C GLY A 190 -27.53 -19.72 11.33
N ALA A 191 -26.59 -18.88 10.89
CA ALA A 191 -25.34 -19.37 10.37
C ALA A 191 -24.43 -19.94 11.47
N PRO A 192 -23.72 -21.06 11.21
CA PRO A 192 -22.76 -21.59 12.14
C PRO A 192 -21.63 -20.60 12.39
N LEU A 193 -21.27 -20.40 13.66
CA LEU A 193 -20.13 -19.56 14.01
C LEU A 193 -18.84 -20.31 13.73
N MET A 194 -18.07 -19.83 12.75
CA MET A 194 -16.76 -20.36 12.41
C MET A 194 -15.70 -19.30 12.64
N MET A 195 -14.75 -19.58 13.54
CA MET A 195 -13.70 -18.67 13.93
C MET A 195 -12.35 -19.38 13.95
N TYR A 196 -11.34 -18.80 13.34
CA TYR A 196 -9.97 -19.27 13.39
C TYR A 196 -9.14 -18.43 14.35
N ILE A 197 -8.55 -19.09 15.35
CA ILE A 197 -7.66 -18.43 16.33
C ILE A 197 -6.24 -18.43 15.75
N SER A 198 -5.76 -17.25 15.40
CA SER A 198 -4.43 -17.09 14.78
C SER A 198 -3.30 -17.02 15.81
N LYS A 199 -3.55 -16.47 16.99
CA LYS A 199 -2.56 -16.38 18.07
C LYS A 199 -3.17 -16.10 19.43
N MET A 200 -2.41 -16.43 20.47
CA MET A 200 -2.69 -16.09 21.86
C MET A 200 -1.87 -14.84 22.24
N VAL A 201 -2.54 -13.77 22.64
CA VAL A 201 -1.91 -12.51 23.05
C VAL A 201 -1.85 -12.49 24.57
N PRO A 202 -0.65 -12.33 25.20
CA PRO A 202 -0.56 -12.26 26.66
C PRO A 202 -1.29 -11.02 27.18
N SER A 203 -2.05 -11.22 28.26
CA SER A 203 -2.67 -10.14 29.03
C SER A 203 -1.65 -9.48 29.97
N SER A 204 -1.97 -8.27 30.47
CA SER A 204 -1.25 -7.63 31.56
C SER A 204 -1.25 -8.49 32.84
N ASP A 205 -2.29 -9.30 33.03
CA ASP A 205 -2.40 -10.24 34.15
C ASP A 205 -1.54 -11.48 33.87
N ARG A 206 -0.62 -11.80 34.80
CA ARG A 206 0.28 -12.96 34.65
C ARG A 206 -0.53 -14.26 34.53
N GLY A 207 -0.25 -15.03 33.48
CA GLY A 207 -0.86 -16.33 33.21
C GLY A 207 -2.16 -16.32 32.45
N ARG A 208 -2.67 -15.16 32.03
CA ARG A 208 -3.86 -15.05 31.15
C ARG A 208 -3.49 -14.65 29.73
N PHE A 209 -4.24 -15.17 28.76
CA PHE A 209 -4.06 -14.90 27.35
C PHE A 209 -5.41 -14.53 26.72
N PHE A 210 -5.37 -13.62 25.76
CA PHE A 210 -6.48 -13.36 24.87
C PHE A 210 -6.30 -14.16 23.59
N ALA A 211 -7.32 -14.91 23.20
CA ALA A 211 -7.36 -15.55 21.89
C ALA A 211 -7.69 -14.50 20.84
N PHE A 212 -6.74 -14.24 19.94
CA PHE A 212 -6.93 -13.34 18.81
C PHE A 212 -7.27 -14.16 17.57
N GLY A 213 -8.46 -13.96 17.03
CA GLY A 213 -8.90 -14.71 15.88
C GLY A 213 -9.79 -13.90 14.94
N ARG A 214 -10.14 -14.52 13.81
CA ARG A 214 -11.03 -13.97 12.81
C ARG A 214 -12.28 -14.81 12.68
N VAL A 215 -13.44 -14.17 12.71
CA VAL A 215 -14.73 -14.80 12.41
C VAL A 215 -14.90 -14.87 10.90
N PHE A 216 -15.14 -16.06 10.36
CA PHE A 216 -15.35 -16.32 8.94
C PHE A 216 -16.82 -16.48 8.58
N SER A 217 -17.64 -16.96 9.51
CA SER A 217 -19.12 -17.01 9.38
C SER A 217 -19.79 -16.92 10.74
N GLY A 218 -21.09 -16.67 10.74
CA GLY A 218 -21.87 -16.45 11.95
C GLY A 218 -21.60 -15.11 12.62
N LYS A 219 -22.04 -15.00 13.88
CA LYS A 219 -21.90 -13.81 14.71
C LYS A 219 -21.43 -14.19 16.11
N ILE A 220 -20.61 -13.32 16.72
CA ILE A 220 -20.15 -13.45 18.09
C ILE A 220 -20.44 -12.18 18.86
N ALA A 221 -20.88 -12.30 20.09
CA ALA A 221 -21.17 -11.19 20.98
C ALA A 221 -20.49 -11.36 22.34
N THR A 222 -20.29 -10.25 23.04
CA THR A 222 -19.71 -10.25 24.40
C THR A 222 -20.56 -11.10 25.32
N GLY A 223 -19.89 -11.97 26.12
CA GLY A 223 -20.55 -12.89 27.06
C GLY A 223 -21.07 -14.20 26.46
N GLN A 224 -20.98 -14.37 25.13
CA GLN A 224 -21.33 -15.61 24.45
C GLN A 224 -20.29 -16.69 24.74
N LYS A 225 -20.76 -17.90 25.14
CA LYS A 225 -19.87 -19.06 25.22
C LYS A 225 -19.72 -19.67 23.84
N VAL A 226 -18.47 -19.90 23.46
CA VAL A 226 -18.10 -20.52 22.18
C VAL A 226 -17.27 -21.77 22.43
N ARG A 227 -17.30 -22.71 21.51
CA ARG A 227 -16.46 -23.92 21.49
C ARG A 227 -15.50 -23.86 20.32
#